data_1e30565a8ef9a2ab1394682f3fd69b4e
#
_entry.id   1e30565a8ef9a2ab1394682f3fd69b4e
#
_cell.length_a   1.000
_cell.length_b   1.000
_cell.length_c   1.000
_cell.angle_alpha   90.00
_cell.angle_beta   90.00
_cell.angle_gamma   90.00
#
_symmetry.space_group_name_H-M   'P 1'
#
loop_
_entity.id
_entity.type
_entity.pdbx_description
1 polymer ?
#
loop_
_entity_poly.entity_id
_entity_poly.type
_entity_poly.pdbx_seq_one_letter_code
_entity_poly.pdbx_strand_id
1 'polypeptide(L)'
;MLNTIYRLTEPRKIEVEFNDMPVNDDQVIVRPTHLSICNADQRYYQGTRDPEVLAKKLPMALIHEGVGIVARDACGQFKAGDPVVMIPNTPFEEDPFIAENYLRSSKFRASGFDGFMQDNVAMRRDRVIRLPETIDREVAAFIEIISVSNHAIDRFDRFSHGRKDHIAVWGDGNLAFITSLLLRHRY
;
A
#
# COMPACT_ATOMS: atom_id res chain seq x y z
N MET A 1 17.65 -3.86 -14.82
CA MET A 1 16.44 -4.30 -15.57
C MET A 1 15.67 -3.08 -16.00
N LEU A 2 15.36 -2.94 -17.30
CA LEU A 2 14.56 -1.80 -17.78
C LEU A 2 13.17 -1.82 -17.12
N ASN A 3 12.77 -0.69 -16.57
CA ASN A 3 11.49 -0.52 -15.89
C ASN A 3 10.82 0.77 -16.34
N THR A 4 9.50 0.75 -16.39
CA THR A 4 8.66 1.91 -16.68
C THR A 4 8.04 2.40 -15.39
N ILE A 5 8.16 3.71 -15.13
CA ILE A 5 7.56 4.37 -13.96
C ILE A 5 6.62 5.46 -14.45
N TYR A 6 5.42 5.49 -13.89
CA TYR A 6 4.40 6.50 -14.19
C TYR A 6 4.36 7.50 -13.03
N ARG A 7 5.06 8.62 -13.15
CA ARG A 7 5.19 9.62 -12.09
C ARG A 7 4.26 10.79 -12.26
N LEU A 8 3.56 11.14 -11.20
CA LEU A 8 2.92 12.45 -11.10
C LEU A 8 4.03 13.48 -10.92
N THR A 9 4.22 14.35 -11.91
CA THR A 9 5.24 15.42 -11.90
C THR A 9 4.65 16.72 -11.38
N GLU A 10 3.39 16.99 -11.72
CA GLU A 10 2.59 18.14 -11.28
C GLU A 10 1.14 17.67 -11.11
N PRO A 11 0.28 18.41 -10.39
CA PRO A 11 -1.14 18.09 -10.32
C PRO A 11 -1.74 17.81 -11.70
N ARG A 12 -2.38 16.65 -11.84
CA ARG A 12 -3.03 16.14 -13.07
C ARG A 12 -2.08 15.81 -14.24
N LYS A 13 -0.78 15.84 -14.00
CA LYS A 13 0.21 15.53 -15.04
C LYS A 13 1.03 14.32 -14.65
N ILE A 14 0.82 13.21 -15.37
CA ILE A 14 1.60 11.98 -15.22
C ILE A 14 2.55 11.88 -16.40
N GLU A 15 3.83 11.68 -16.12
CA GLU A 15 4.87 11.45 -17.12
C GLU A 15 5.40 10.02 -17.01
N VAL A 16 5.79 9.48 -18.15
CA VAL A 16 6.38 8.14 -18.25
C VAL A 16 7.88 8.26 -18.26
N GLU A 17 8.52 7.60 -17.33
CA GLU A 17 9.97 7.55 -17.23
C GLU A 17 10.46 6.11 -17.37
N PHE A 18 11.60 5.96 -18.02
CA PHE A 18 12.31 4.69 -18.15
C PHE A 18 13.57 4.75 -17.31
N ASN A 19 13.78 3.74 -16.49
CA ASN A 19 14.99 3.62 -15.69
C ASN A 19 15.58 2.21 -15.77
N ASP A 20 16.87 2.10 -15.49
CA ASP A 20 17.50 0.82 -15.21
C ASP A 20 17.38 0.52 -13.71
N MET A 21 16.36 -0.25 -13.36
CA MET A 21 16.10 -0.64 -11.99
C MET A 21 17.14 -1.66 -11.52
N PRO A 22 17.91 -1.38 -10.45
CA PRO A 22 18.82 -2.37 -9.87
C PRO A 22 18.00 -3.56 -9.36
N VAL A 23 18.53 -4.75 -9.61
CA VAL A 23 17.92 -6.01 -9.15
C VAL A 23 18.85 -6.64 -8.13
N ASN A 24 18.52 -6.48 -6.86
CA ASN A 24 19.30 -7.05 -5.76
C ASN A 24 18.78 -8.45 -5.39
N ASP A 25 19.68 -9.29 -4.91
CA ASP A 25 19.34 -10.68 -4.57
C ASP A 25 18.53 -10.81 -3.25
N ASP A 26 18.42 -9.75 -2.47
CA ASP A 26 17.60 -9.66 -1.25
C ASP A 26 16.18 -9.12 -1.50
N GLN A 27 15.84 -8.84 -2.77
CA GLN A 27 14.56 -8.26 -3.16
C GLN A 27 13.72 -9.22 -4.02
N VAL A 28 12.43 -9.03 -3.90
CA VAL A 28 11.42 -9.64 -4.77
C VAL A 28 10.98 -8.59 -5.78
N ILE A 29 11.04 -8.91 -7.04
CA ILE A 29 10.51 -8.07 -8.11
C ILE A 29 9.08 -8.51 -8.36
N VAL A 30 8.16 -7.59 -8.14
CA VAL A 30 6.72 -7.81 -8.33
C VAL A 30 6.23 -6.97 -9.51
N ARG A 31 5.48 -7.60 -10.40
CA ARG A 31 4.72 -6.94 -11.45
C ARG A 31 3.32 -6.66 -10.95
N PRO A 32 2.93 -5.41 -10.68
CA PRO A 32 1.57 -5.07 -10.28
C PRO A 32 0.55 -5.52 -11.34
N THR A 33 -0.60 -6.03 -10.89
CA THR A 33 -1.68 -6.46 -11.78
C THR A 33 -2.99 -5.75 -11.49
N HIS A 34 -3.29 -5.51 -10.20
CA HIS A 34 -4.48 -4.79 -9.77
C HIS A 34 -4.05 -3.78 -8.69
N LEU A 35 -4.44 -2.54 -8.91
CA LEU A 35 -4.11 -1.41 -8.05
C LEU A 35 -5.40 -0.71 -7.62
N SER A 36 -5.45 -0.27 -6.38
CA SER A 36 -6.55 0.53 -5.84
C SER A 36 -6.13 1.99 -5.68
N ILE A 37 -7.02 2.90 -6.00
CA ILE A 37 -6.80 4.34 -5.85
C ILE A 37 -7.46 4.82 -4.57
N CYS A 38 -6.66 5.24 -3.60
CA CYS A 38 -7.18 5.80 -2.37
C CYS A 38 -7.38 7.33 -2.45
N ASN A 39 -8.01 7.90 -1.43
CA ASN A 39 -8.19 9.34 -1.34
C ASN A 39 -6.86 10.12 -1.24
N ALA A 40 -5.81 9.50 -0.71
CA ALA A 40 -4.50 10.14 -0.66
C ALA A 40 -3.91 10.35 -2.07
N ASP A 41 -4.04 9.35 -2.96
CA ASP A 41 -3.60 9.45 -4.35
C ASP A 41 -4.41 10.53 -5.11
N GLN A 42 -5.73 10.55 -4.91
CA GLN A 42 -6.59 11.56 -5.50
C GLN A 42 -6.19 12.99 -5.08
N ARG A 43 -5.87 13.19 -3.80
CA ARG A 43 -5.42 14.49 -3.29
C ARG A 43 -4.08 14.93 -3.89
N TYR A 44 -3.14 14.01 -4.13
CA TYR A 44 -1.92 14.31 -4.87
C TYR A 44 -2.23 14.65 -6.32
N TYR A 45 -3.00 13.81 -7.00
CA TYR A 45 -3.35 14.01 -8.40
C TYR A 45 -4.09 15.31 -8.66
N GLN A 46 -5.05 15.65 -7.81
CA GLN A 46 -5.84 16.88 -7.93
C GLN A 46 -5.10 18.14 -7.45
N GLY A 47 -3.96 18.00 -6.76
CA GLY A 47 -3.23 19.13 -6.19
C GLY A 47 -3.91 19.80 -4.99
N THR A 48 -4.76 19.07 -4.27
CA THR A 48 -5.47 19.57 -3.08
C THR A 48 -4.70 19.41 -1.77
N ARG A 49 -3.46 18.96 -1.86
CA ARG A 49 -2.52 18.97 -0.73
C ARG A 49 -1.87 20.32 -0.61
N ASP A 50 -1.32 20.60 0.59
CA ASP A 50 -0.51 21.79 0.83
C ASP A 50 0.59 21.92 -0.25
N PRO A 51 0.78 23.12 -0.86
CA PRO A 51 1.79 23.33 -1.91
C PRO A 51 3.22 22.97 -1.50
N GLU A 52 3.62 23.21 -0.25
CA GLU A 52 4.94 22.84 0.25
C GLU A 52 5.12 21.33 0.31
N VAL A 53 4.05 20.61 0.67
CA VAL A 53 4.04 19.12 0.67
C VAL A 53 4.15 18.60 -0.75
N LEU A 54 3.44 19.18 -1.71
CA LEU A 54 3.52 18.80 -3.12
C LEU A 54 4.93 19.03 -3.66
N ALA A 55 5.49 20.22 -3.47
CA ALA A 55 6.83 20.58 -3.93
C ALA A 55 7.93 19.67 -3.34
N LYS A 56 7.75 19.20 -2.11
CA LYS A 56 8.70 18.30 -1.44
C LYS A 56 8.60 16.86 -1.91
N LYS A 57 7.42 16.41 -2.34
CA LYS A 57 7.15 14.98 -2.58
C LYS A 57 7.06 14.58 -4.05
N LEU A 58 6.76 15.53 -4.94
CA LEU A 58 6.74 15.28 -6.37
C LEU A 58 8.12 15.56 -7.00
N PRO A 59 8.53 14.87 -8.07
CA PRO A 59 7.77 13.83 -8.79
C PRO A 59 7.74 12.48 -8.04
N MET A 60 6.64 11.72 -8.20
CA MET A 60 6.45 10.47 -7.49
C MET A 60 5.43 9.58 -8.22
N ALA A 61 5.72 8.28 -8.37
CA ALA A 61 4.68 7.32 -8.74
C ALA A 61 3.66 7.19 -7.60
N LEU A 62 2.40 7.27 -7.94
CA LEU A 62 1.30 7.13 -6.98
C LEU A 62 1.01 5.66 -6.64
N ILE A 63 -0.01 5.45 -5.84
CA ILE A 63 -0.61 4.18 -5.45
C ILE A 63 0.27 3.37 -4.51
N HIS A 64 -0.33 3.03 -3.38
CA HIS A 64 0.26 2.19 -2.34
C HIS A 64 -0.61 0.98 -1.96
N GLU A 65 -1.72 0.79 -2.64
CA GLU A 65 -2.63 -0.33 -2.49
C GLU A 65 -2.57 -1.21 -3.74
N GLY A 66 -2.27 -2.51 -3.59
CA GLY A 66 -2.26 -3.34 -4.76
C GLY A 66 -1.68 -4.74 -4.57
N VAL A 67 -1.97 -5.54 -5.58
CA VAL A 67 -1.50 -6.91 -5.73
C VAL A 67 -0.82 -7.09 -7.08
N GLY A 68 0.01 -8.10 -7.15
CA GLY A 68 0.76 -8.40 -8.37
C GLY A 68 1.14 -9.86 -8.46
N ILE A 69 2.01 -10.13 -9.40
CA ILE A 69 2.67 -11.44 -9.56
C ILE A 69 4.17 -11.27 -9.40
N VAL A 70 4.80 -12.25 -8.79
CA VAL A 70 6.26 -12.28 -8.68
C VAL A 70 6.85 -12.44 -10.07
N ALA A 71 7.69 -11.49 -10.48
CA ALA A 71 8.47 -11.57 -11.71
C ALA A 71 9.82 -12.27 -11.47
N ARG A 72 10.45 -12.00 -10.33
CA ARG A 72 11.72 -12.59 -9.90
C ARG A 72 11.86 -12.58 -8.38
N ASP A 73 12.34 -13.69 -7.84
CA ASP A 73 12.88 -13.78 -6.48
C ASP A 73 14.15 -14.63 -6.51
N ALA A 74 15.29 -14.04 -6.32
CA ALA A 74 16.58 -14.72 -6.36
C ALA A 74 16.82 -15.65 -5.16
N CYS A 75 16.12 -15.42 -4.05
CA CYS A 75 16.26 -16.22 -2.82
C CYS A 75 15.29 -17.41 -2.72
N GLY A 76 14.37 -17.56 -3.68
CA GLY A 76 13.52 -18.74 -3.81
C GLY A 76 12.40 -18.88 -2.78
N GLN A 77 11.99 -17.82 -2.09
CA GLN A 77 10.81 -17.81 -1.24
C GLN A 77 9.52 -17.86 -2.08
N PHE A 78 9.54 -17.22 -3.24
CA PHE A 78 8.46 -17.17 -4.21
C PHE A 78 8.91 -17.73 -5.56
N LYS A 79 7.97 -18.25 -6.31
CA LYS A 79 8.16 -18.64 -7.71
C LYS A 79 7.67 -17.51 -8.63
N ALA A 80 8.27 -17.38 -9.80
CA ALA A 80 7.74 -16.50 -10.84
C ALA A 80 6.29 -16.89 -11.16
N GLY A 81 5.40 -15.91 -11.22
CA GLY A 81 3.97 -16.10 -11.39
C GLY A 81 3.16 -16.21 -10.10
N ASP A 82 3.78 -16.38 -8.93
CA ASP A 82 3.07 -16.40 -7.64
C ASP A 82 2.27 -15.12 -7.42
N PRO A 83 0.97 -15.20 -7.09
CA PRO A 83 0.18 -14.03 -6.75
C PRO A 83 0.55 -13.53 -5.36
N VAL A 84 0.75 -12.22 -5.23
CA VAL A 84 1.20 -11.59 -3.98
C VAL A 84 0.52 -10.26 -3.73
N VAL A 85 0.41 -9.91 -2.45
CA VAL A 85 0.11 -8.56 -2.00
C VAL A 85 1.40 -7.83 -1.64
N MET A 86 1.46 -6.54 -1.96
CA MET A 86 2.60 -5.66 -1.68
C MET A 86 2.29 -4.80 -0.46
N ILE A 87 3.16 -4.87 0.56
CA ILE A 87 3.04 -4.05 1.77
C ILE A 87 3.75 -2.71 1.53
N PRO A 88 3.05 -1.56 1.59
CA PRO A 88 3.65 -0.27 1.25
C PRO A 88 4.59 0.28 2.32
N ASN A 89 4.42 -0.11 3.58
CA ASN A 89 5.28 0.34 4.68
C ASN A 89 6.60 -0.43 4.69
N THR A 90 7.71 0.29 4.85
CA THR A 90 9.05 -0.30 4.96
C THR A 90 9.75 0.28 6.18
N PRO A 91 9.85 -0.46 7.30
CA PRO A 91 10.61 -0.04 8.47
C PRO A 91 12.11 -0.19 8.20
N PHE A 92 12.91 0.70 8.81
CA PHE A 92 14.38 0.70 8.75
C PHE A 92 15.02 0.44 10.10
N GLU A 93 14.22 0.32 11.14
CA GLU A 93 14.63 -0.01 12.51
C GLU A 93 13.57 -0.89 13.16
N GLU A 94 13.93 -1.52 14.25
CA GLU A 94 13.02 -2.24 15.13
C GLU A 94 12.97 -1.55 16.48
N ASP A 95 11.79 -1.47 17.09
CA ASP A 95 11.59 -0.93 18.42
C ASP A 95 10.73 -1.92 19.24
N PRO A 96 11.12 -2.27 20.47
CA PRO A 96 10.40 -3.25 21.28
C PRO A 96 9.02 -2.76 21.76
N PHE A 97 8.76 -1.46 21.69
CA PHE A 97 7.52 -0.84 22.20
C PHE A 97 6.68 -0.20 21.10
N ILE A 98 7.33 0.25 20.02
CA ILE A 98 6.68 0.97 18.93
C ILE A 98 6.57 0.06 17.72
N ALA A 99 5.33 -0.24 17.29
CA ALA A 99 5.12 -1.04 16.10
C ALA A 99 5.64 -0.32 14.84
N GLU A 100 6.12 -1.09 13.87
CA GLU A 100 6.80 -0.62 12.67
C GLU A 100 6.08 0.47 11.88
N ASN A 101 4.75 0.45 11.88
CA ASN A 101 3.91 1.44 11.21
C ASN A 101 3.82 2.79 11.94
N TYR A 102 4.34 2.90 13.16
CA TYR A 102 4.43 4.14 13.94
C TYR A 102 5.84 4.70 14.04
N LEU A 103 6.84 3.98 13.56
CA LEU A 103 8.23 4.43 13.56
C LEU A 103 8.43 5.61 12.59
N ARG A 104 9.11 6.65 13.06
CA ARG A 104 9.39 7.84 12.23
C ARG A 104 10.33 7.57 11.07
N SER A 105 11.19 6.55 11.19
CA SER A 105 12.14 6.10 10.17
C SER A 105 11.46 5.29 9.07
N SER A 106 10.28 4.73 9.31
CA SER A 106 9.56 3.96 8.31
C SER A 106 9.23 4.80 7.09
N LYS A 107 9.44 4.23 5.90
CA LYS A 107 9.04 4.84 4.63
C LYS A 107 7.75 4.19 4.13
N PHE A 108 6.86 5.02 3.61
CA PHE A 108 5.60 4.57 3.06
C PHE A 108 5.53 4.93 1.57
N ARG A 109 5.25 3.93 0.72
CA ARG A 109 5.17 4.13 -0.73
C ARG A 109 4.07 5.11 -1.10
N ALA A 110 4.28 5.83 -2.22
CA ALA A 110 3.45 6.95 -2.64
C ALA A 110 3.31 8.06 -1.57
N SER A 111 4.33 8.19 -0.70
CA SER A 111 4.39 9.26 0.31
C SER A 111 5.79 9.88 0.42
N GLY A 112 6.38 10.22 -0.71
CA GLY A 112 7.71 10.84 -0.81
C GLY A 112 8.76 9.95 -1.48
N PHE A 113 8.37 8.76 -1.94
CA PHE A 113 9.09 7.92 -2.89
C PHE A 113 8.08 7.08 -3.68
N ASP A 114 8.52 6.50 -4.79
CA ASP A 114 7.63 5.87 -5.76
C ASP A 114 6.76 4.77 -5.15
N GLY A 115 5.48 4.88 -5.47
CA GLY A 115 4.46 3.88 -5.20
C GLY A 115 4.44 2.74 -6.22
N PHE A 116 3.30 2.09 -6.36
CA PHE A 116 3.15 0.89 -7.18
C PHE A 116 2.80 1.16 -8.65
N MET A 117 2.67 2.42 -9.04
CA MET A 117 2.35 2.80 -10.41
C MET A 117 3.59 2.69 -11.32
N GLN A 118 4.04 1.45 -11.51
CA GLN A 118 5.23 1.03 -12.25
C GLN A 118 4.99 -0.33 -12.89
N ASP A 119 5.73 -0.65 -13.96
CA ASP A 119 5.66 -1.99 -14.56
C ASP A 119 6.22 -3.08 -13.64
N ASN A 120 7.28 -2.75 -12.89
CA ASN A 120 7.88 -3.64 -11.91
C ASN A 120 8.25 -2.86 -10.65
N VAL A 121 8.06 -3.47 -9.50
CA VAL A 121 8.35 -2.90 -8.19
C VAL A 121 9.35 -3.79 -7.46
N ALA A 122 10.52 -3.24 -7.12
CA ALA A 122 11.46 -3.91 -6.23
C ALA A 122 10.96 -3.79 -4.79
N MET A 123 10.68 -4.91 -4.16
CA MET A 123 10.17 -5.01 -2.80
C MET A 123 11.16 -5.74 -1.92
N ARG A 124 11.34 -5.25 -0.69
CA ARG A 124 11.99 -6.04 0.35
C ARG A 124 11.16 -7.30 0.59
N ARG A 125 11.81 -8.45 0.80
CA ARG A 125 11.14 -9.75 0.85
C ARG A 125 10.05 -9.85 1.92
N ASP A 126 10.27 -9.27 3.09
CA ASP A 126 9.32 -9.21 4.19
C ASP A 126 8.13 -8.25 3.94
N ARG A 127 8.14 -7.54 2.81
CA ARG A 127 7.05 -6.65 2.36
C ARG A 127 6.21 -7.29 1.24
N VAL A 128 6.31 -8.58 1.05
CA VAL A 128 5.55 -9.34 0.05
C VAL A 128 4.92 -10.55 0.73
N ILE A 129 3.62 -10.71 0.58
CA ILE A 129 2.86 -11.83 1.15
C ILE A 129 2.15 -12.58 0.01
N ARG A 130 2.26 -13.91 0.00
CA ARG A 130 1.56 -14.75 -0.96
C ARG A 130 0.05 -14.63 -0.76
N LEU A 131 -0.66 -14.41 -1.87
CA LEU A 131 -2.12 -14.46 -1.89
C LEU A 131 -2.59 -15.91 -2.02
N PRO A 132 -3.62 -16.32 -1.26
CA PRO A 132 -4.33 -17.56 -1.52
C PRO A 132 -4.98 -17.54 -2.91
N GLU A 133 -4.97 -18.67 -3.61
CA GLU A 133 -5.57 -18.81 -4.95
C GLU A 133 -7.08 -18.56 -4.96
N THR A 134 -7.74 -18.72 -3.81
CA THR A 134 -9.19 -18.54 -3.64
C THR A 134 -9.64 -17.08 -3.53
N ILE A 135 -8.71 -16.14 -3.38
CA ILE A 135 -9.04 -14.72 -3.26
C ILE A 135 -9.10 -14.07 -4.63
N ASP A 136 -10.21 -13.42 -4.92
CA ASP A 136 -10.36 -12.56 -6.08
C ASP A 136 -9.34 -11.42 -6.03
N ARG A 137 -8.60 -11.21 -7.13
CA ARG A 137 -7.51 -10.22 -7.20
C ARG A 137 -8.02 -8.79 -7.21
N GLU A 138 -9.21 -8.55 -7.74
CA GLU A 138 -9.84 -7.23 -7.72
C GLU A 138 -10.18 -6.84 -6.28
N VAL A 139 -10.72 -7.78 -5.49
CA VAL A 139 -10.97 -7.59 -4.05
C VAL A 139 -9.66 -7.47 -3.28
N ALA A 140 -8.67 -8.29 -3.64
CA ALA A 140 -7.36 -8.28 -2.98
C ALA A 140 -6.59 -6.96 -3.16
N ALA A 141 -6.86 -6.18 -4.20
CA ALA A 141 -6.28 -4.85 -4.37
C ALA A 141 -6.60 -3.89 -3.21
N PHE A 142 -7.68 -4.14 -2.47
CA PHE A 142 -8.09 -3.36 -1.30
C PHE A 142 -7.54 -3.87 0.04
N ILE A 143 -6.66 -4.89 0.05
CA ILE A 143 -6.15 -5.50 1.30
C ILE A 143 -5.47 -4.46 2.21
N GLU A 144 -4.79 -3.46 1.66
CA GLU A 144 -4.15 -2.41 2.46
C GLU A 144 -5.20 -1.65 3.28
N ILE A 145 -6.22 -1.08 2.65
CA ILE A 145 -7.25 -0.32 3.34
C ILE A 145 -8.13 -1.21 4.25
N ILE A 146 -8.33 -2.48 3.90
CA ILE A 146 -8.95 -3.48 4.78
C ILE A 146 -8.10 -3.68 6.03
N SER A 147 -6.78 -3.78 5.89
CA SER A 147 -5.86 -3.90 7.02
C SER A 147 -5.89 -2.66 7.93
N VAL A 148 -5.94 -1.45 7.36
CA VAL A 148 -6.11 -0.20 8.11
C VAL A 148 -7.41 -0.21 8.91
N SER A 149 -8.53 -0.60 8.29
CA SER A 149 -9.83 -0.72 8.95
C SER A 149 -9.81 -1.75 10.08
N ASN A 150 -9.25 -2.93 9.83
CA ASN A 150 -9.12 -3.99 10.84
C ASN A 150 -8.26 -3.53 12.02
N HIS A 151 -7.13 -2.87 11.75
CA HIS A 151 -6.28 -2.30 12.80
C HIS A 151 -7.04 -1.28 13.67
N ALA A 152 -7.85 -0.41 13.05
CA ALA A 152 -8.68 0.55 13.77
C ALA A 152 -9.70 -0.15 14.68
N ILE A 153 -10.35 -1.23 14.21
CA ILE A 153 -11.29 -2.04 14.97
C ILE A 153 -10.59 -2.75 16.13
N ASP A 154 -9.41 -3.34 15.92
CA ASP A 154 -8.65 -3.99 16.98
C ASP A 154 -8.25 -3.00 18.10
N ARG A 155 -7.89 -1.77 17.71
CA ARG A 155 -7.63 -0.71 18.71
C ARG A 155 -8.91 -0.27 19.41
N PHE A 156 -10.03 -0.13 18.69
CA PHE A 156 -11.32 0.16 19.27
C PHE A 156 -11.71 -0.90 20.31
N ASP A 157 -11.55 -2.18 20.03
CA ASP A 157 -11.82 -3.27 20.95
C ASP A 157 -10.95 -3.23 22.21
N ARG A 158 -9.68 -2.91 22.04
CA ARG A 158 -8.71 -2.86 23.14
C ARG A 158 -8.98 -1.71 24.10
N PHE A 159 -9.42 -0.54 23.60
CA PHE A 159 -9.49 0.70 24.39
C PHE A 159 -10.90 1.19 24.70
N SER A 160 -11.94 0.60 24.10
CA SER A 160 -13.33 0.96 24.37
C SER A 160 -13.93 0.05 25.45
N HIS A 161 -15.10 0.45 26.00
CA HIS A 161 -15.84 -0.39 26.93
C HIS A 161 -16.44 -1.64 26.26
N GLY A 162 -16.83 -2.64 27.07
CA GLY A 162 -17.30 -3.95 26.58
C GLY A 162 -18.64 -3.93 25.84
N ARG A 163 -19.51 -2.92 26.08
CA ARG A 163 -20.82 -2.83 25.40
C ARG A 163 -20.61 -2.29 23.96
N LYS A 164 -21.10 -3.06 23.00
CA LYS A 164 -21.02 -2.78 21.56
C LYS A 164 -22.39 -2.83 20.87
N ASP A 165 -23.48 -2.60 21.64
CA ASP A 165 -24.84 -2.66 21.11
C ASP A 165 -25.12 -1.66 19.99
N HIS A 166 -24.43 -0.53 20.03
CA HIS A 166 -24.49 0.51 19.02
C HIS A 166 -23.09 1.04 18.70
N ILE A 167 -22.71 0.97 17.45
CA ILE A 167 -21.45 1.51 16.92
C ILE A 167 -21.77 2.47 15.78
N ALA A 168 -21.27 3.69 15.85
CA ALA A 168 -21.42 4.68 14.78
C ALA A 168 -20.11 4.80 14.00
N VAL A 169 -20.22 4.78 12.67
CA VAL A 169 -19.14 5.09 11.75
C VAL A 169 -19.48 6.40 11.05
N TRP A 170 -18.58 7.37 11.13
CA TRP A 170 -18.77 8.67 10.51
C TRP A 170 -17.91 8.80 9.26
N GLY A 171 -18.55 8.96 8.09
CA GLY A 171 -17.92 9.08 6.78
C GLY A 171 -18.68 8.29 5.72
N ASP A 172 -18.44 8.63 4.45
CA ASP A 172 -19.10 8.04 3.28
C ASP A 172 -18.09 7.53 2.20
N GLY A 173 -16.79 7.56 2.54
CA GLY A 173 -15.72 7.07 1.66
C GLY A 173 -15.42 5.58 1.83
N ASN A 174 -14.49 5.08 1.02
CA ASN A 174 -14.08 3.66 1.00
C ASN A 174 -13.70 3.14 2.40
N LEU A 175 -12.94 3.92 3.17
CA LEU A 175 -12.52 3.52 4.51
C LEU A 175 -13.73 3.30 5.44
N ALA A 176 -14.71 4.21 5.45
CA ALA A 176 -15.91 4.09 6.29
C ALA A 176 -16.77 2.90 5.83
N PHE A 177 -16.92 2.70 4.53
CA PHE A 177 -17.64 1.56 3.96
C PHE A 177 -17.02 0.23 4.38
N ILE A 178 -15.71 0.05 4.18
CA ILE A 178 -14.98 -1.17 4.54
C ILE A 178 -15.02 -1.39 6.06
N THR A 179 -14.80 -0.34 6.84
CA THR A 179 -14.91 -0.42 8.32
C THR A 179 -16.28 -0.89 8.75
N SER A 180 -17.35 -0.38 8.13
CA SER A 180 -18.73 -0.80 8.45
C SER A 180 -18.99 -2.26 8.09
N LEU A 181 -18.47 -2.75 6.96
CA LEU A 181 -18.56 -4.17 6.59
C LEU A 181 -17.83 -5.07 7.60
N LEU A 182 -16.62 -4.69 8.00
CA LEU A 182 -15.84 -5.45 8.98
C LEU A 182 -16.50 -5.46 10.36
N LEU A 183 -17.03 -4.33 10.82
CA LEU A 183 -17.77 -4.24 12.08
C LEU A 183 -19.01 -5.14 12.04
N ARG A 184 -19.78 -5.11 10.95
CA ARG A 184 -20.95 -5.99 10.80
C ARG A 184 -20.59 -7.48 10.79
N HIS A 185 -19.39 -7.83 10.33
CA HIS A 185 -18.90 -9.21 10.35
C HIS A 185 -18.41 -9.62 11.73
N ARG A 186 -17.90 -8.67 12.51
CA ARG A 186 -17.28 -8.93 13.82
C ARG A 186 -18.29 -8.97 14.97
N TYR A 187 -19.38 -8.20 14.86
CA TYR A 187 -20.47 -8.06 15.85
C TYR A 187 -21.82 -8.43 15.25
#